data_3a22d410ea5b14d57b233c64d9693485
#
_entry.id   3a22d410ea5b14d57b233c64d9693485
#
_cell.length_a   1.000
_cell.length_b   1.000
_cell.length_c   1.000
_cell.angle_alpha   90.00
_cell.angle_beta   90.00
_cell.angle_gamma   90.00
#
_symmetry.space_group_name_H-M   'P 1'
#
loop_
_entity.id
_entity.type
_entity.pdbx_description
1 polymer ?
#
loop_
_entity_poly.entity_id
_entity_poly.type
_entity_poly.pdbx_seq_one_letter_code
_entity_poly.pdbx_strand_id
1 'polypeptide(L)'
;MLDSEFQHNFHTHTFRCKHAKGDVADYCEMAIARGMKTLGISDHSALPDDRWLAARMHYVDLPEYTAAIDKAREQYPELRVVKGMECEYIPEQQTWYEDELLGDYKFDYLIGAAHFFLDADDEWVGTYGGTTSAKALVEFGNYTV
;
A
#
# COMPACT_ATOMS: atom_id res chain seq x y z
N MET A 1 23.07 -10.35 -16.65
CA MET A 1 22.60 -10.93 -15.37
C MET A 1 22.68 -9.79 -14.36
N LEU A 2 21.53 -9.29 -13.92
CA LEU A 2 21.50 -8.40 -12.76
C LEU A 2 21.80 -9.29 -11.56
N ASP A 3 22.77 -8.85 -10.75
CA ASP A 3 23.22 -9.59 -9.57
C ASP A 3 22.08 -9.95 -8.66
N SER A 4 22.17 -11.10 -8.02
CA SER A 4 21.20 -11.76 -7.13
C SER A 4 20.85 -10.97 -5.85
N GLU A 5 21.13 -9.68 -5.79
CA GLU A 5 20.92 -8.87 -4.59
C GLU A 5 19.47 -8.52 -4.30
N PHE A 6 18.62 -8.46 -5.32
CA PHE A 6 17.21 -8.07 -5.15
C PHE A 6 16.26 -9.23 -5.47
N GLN A 7 16.23 -10.24 -4.59
CA GLN A 7 15.34 -11.39 -4.77
C GLN A 7 13.91 -11.14 -4.26
N HIS A 8 13.68 -10.06 -3.52
CA HIS A 8 12.42 -9.78 -2.84
C HIS A 8 12.06 -8.30 -2.94
N ASN A 9 10.79 -8.02 -3.19
CA ASN A 9 10.23 -6.68 -3.08
C ASN A 9 8.87 -6.78 -2.36
N PHE A 10 8.66 -5.98 -1.33
CA PHE A 10 7.44 -5.96 -0.53
C PHE A 10 6.68 -4.63 -0.63
N HIS A 11 7.14 -3.68 -1.46
CA HIS A 11 6.49 -2.40 -1.60
C HIS A 11 6.31 -2.07 -3.09
N THR A 12 5.12 -2.38 -3.62
CA THR A 12 4.79 -2.22 -5.04
C THR A 12 3.37 -1.71 -5.19
N HIS A 13 3.20 -0.68 -6.02
CA HIS A 13 1.92 -0.05 -6.32
C HIS A 13 1.47 -0.39 -7.73
N THR A 14 0.17 -0.63 -7.91
CA THR A 14 -0.48 -0.82 -9.20
C THR A 14 -1.14 0.48 -9.68
N PHE A 15 -1.78 0.43 -10.84
CA PHE A 15 -2.52 1.58 -11.38
C PHE A 15 -3.61 2.11 -10.44
N ARG A 16 -4.07 1.27 -9.47
CA ARG A 16 -5.15 1.62 -8.53
C ARG A 16 -4.80 2.78 -7.62
N CYS A 17 -3.53 2.94 -7.30
CA CYS A 17 -3.08 4.11 -6.52
C CYS A 17 -2.90 5.39 -7.36
N LYS A 18 -3.22 5.36 -8.67
CA LYS A 18 -3.29 6.52 -9.58
C LYS A 18 -1.96 7.23 -9.87
N HIS A 19 -0.87 6.80 -9.24
CA HIS A 19 0.49 7.31 -9.49
C HIS A 19 1.47 6.22 -9.95
N ALA A 20 0.99 4.98 -10.12
CA ALA A 20 1.72 3.89 -10.76
C ALA A 20 1.01 3.42 -12.04
N LYS A 21 1.66 2.57 -12.81
CA LYS A 21 1.14 1.97 -14.05
C LYS A 21 1.23 0.47 -13.97
N GLY A 22 0.40 -0.22 -14.73
CA GLY A 22 0.35 -1.68 -14.76
C GLY A 22 -0.47 -2.26 -13.63
N ASP A 23 -0.88 -3.50 -13.82
CA ASP A 23 -1.63 -4.28 -12.86
C ASP A 23 -0.73 -5.36 -12.22
N VAL A 24 -1.28 -6.13 -11.29
CA VAL A 24 -0.60 -7.21 -10.55
C VAL A 24 0.15 -8.15 -11.50
N ALA A 25 -0.49 -8.57 -12.62
CA ALA A 25 0.12 -9.45 -13.61
C ALA A 25 1.37 -8.84 -14.25
N ASP A 26 1.33 -7.56 -14.63
CA ASP A 26 2.48 -6.88 -15.25
C ASP A 26 3.70 -6.87 -14.32
N TYR A 27 3.47 -6.67 -13.03
CA TYR A 27 4.53 -6.70 -12.01
C TYR A 27 5.06 -8.11 -11.78
N CYS A 28 4.19 -9.14 -11.80
CA CYS A 28 4.62 -10.53 -11.69
C CYS A 28 5.51 -10.95 -12.86
N GLU A 29 5.10 -10.63 -14.10
CA GLU A 29 5.90 -10.92 -15.29
C GLU A 29 7.27 -10.22 -15.25
N MET A 30 7.30 -8.97 -14.83
CA MET A 30 8.56 -8.23 -14.69
C MET A 30 9.43 -8.80 -13.57
N ALA A 31 8.85 -9.20 -12.44
CA ALA A 31 9.57 -9.81 -11.33
C ALA A 31 10.22 -11.13 -11.75
N ILE A 32 9.48 -11.98 -12.46
CA ILE A 32 9.98 -13.24 -13.02
C ILE A 32 11.12 -13.00 -14.00
N ALA A 33 10.93 -12.07 -14.93
CA ALA A 33 11.95 -11.70 -15.93
C ALA A 33 13.25 -11.20 -15.29
N ARG A 34 13.17 -10.64 -14.08
CA ARG A 34 14.31 -10.18 -13.27
C ARG A 34 14.86 -11.21 -12.29
N GLY A 35 14.30 -12.42 -12.27
CA GLY A 35 14.74 -13.50 -11.39
C GLY A 35 14.36 -13.32 -9.92
N MET A 36 13.38 -12.49 -9.62
CA MET A 36 12.86 -12.31 -8.27
C MET A 36 12.17 -13.57 -7.76
N LYS A 37 12.19 -13.77 -6.46
CA LYS A 37 11.59 -14.94 -5.77
C LYS A 37 10.30 -14.58 -5.04
N THR A 38 10.19 -13.34 -4.57
CA THR A 38 9.02 -12.87 -3.85
C THR A 38 8.65 -11.46 -4.31
N LEU A 39 7.37 -11.27 -4.59
CA LEU A 39 6.78 -9.96 -4.91
C LEU A 39 5.60 -9.69 -3.99
N GLY A 40 5.66 -8.62 -3.23
CA GLY A 40 4.54 -8.07 -2.48
C GLY A 40 3.84 -6.98 -3.28
N ILE A 41 2.53 -7.09 -3.38
CA ILE A 41 1.67 -6.06 -3.95
C ILE A 41 1.08 -5.30 -2.76
N SER A 42 1.29 -3.98 -2.68
CA SER A 42 0.96 -3.18 -1.49
C SER A 42 0.49 -1.77 -1.87
N ASP A 43 -0.59 -1.68 -2.64
CA ASP A 43 -1.20 -0.39 -2.95
C ASP A 43 -1.64 0.36 -1.68
N HIS A 44 -1.82 1.68 -1.80
CA HIS A 44 -2.37 2.47 -0.71
C HIS A 44 -3.75 2.00 -0.30
N SER A 45 -4.00 1.98 1.00
CA SER A 45 -5.22 1.45 1.61
C SER A 45 -6.50 2.08 1.04
N ALA A 46 -7.45 1.22 0.69
CA ALA A 46 -8.81 1.58 0.29
C ALA A 46 -9.63 1.91 1.55
N LEU A 47 -9.50 3.12 2.07
CA LEU A 47 -10.12 3.51 3.34
C LEU A 47 -11.65 3.45 3.26
N PRO A 48 -12.35 2.98 4.31
CA PRO A 48 -13.81 2.82 4.30
C PRO A 48 -14.60 4.11 4.04
N ASP A 49 -14.01 5.26 4.34
CA ASP A 49 -14.61 6.58 4.13
C ASP A 49 -14.18 7.27 2.83
N ASP A 50 -13.42 6.56 1.98
CA ASP A 50 -12.93 7.07 0.70
C ASP A 50 -12.14 8.40 0.78
N ARG A 51 -11.53 8.72 1.93
CA ARG A 51 -10.69 9.91 2.02
C ARG A 51 -9.42 9.77 1.16
N TRP A 52 -8.91 10.88 0.66
CA TRP A 52 -7.65 11.00 -0.11
C TRP A 52 -7.59 10.18 -1.41
N LEU A 53 -8.69 10.09 -2.11
CA LEU A 53 -8.82 9.31 -3.36
C LEU A 53 -7.90 9.73 -4.51
N ALA A 54 -7.16 10.83 -4.37
CA ALA A 54 -6.19 11.24 -5.39
C ALA A 54 -5.02 10.26 -5.55
N ALA A 55 -4.73 9.45 -4.52
CA ALA A 55 -3.59 8.54 -4.50
C ALA A 55 -3.96 7.10 -4.10
N ARG A 56 -5.24 6.75 -4.07
CA ARG A 56 -5.69 5.41 -3.65
C ARG A 56 -6.95 4.95 -4.36
N MET A 57 -7.21 3.64 -4.32
CA MET A 57 -8.45 3.06 -4.84
C MET A 57 -9.64 3.42 -3.96
N HIS A 58 -10.84 3.31 -4.48
CA HIS A 58 -12.06 3.37 -3.68
C HIS A 58 -12.19 2.11 -2.80
N TYR A 59 -12.90 2.26 -1.67
CA TYR A 59 -13.18 1.12 -0.79
C TYR A 59 -13.91 -0.02 -1.50
N VAL A 60 -14.83 0.31 -2.40
CA VAL A 60 -15.57 -0.68 -3.19
C VAL A 60 -14.71 -1.50 -4.14
N ASP A 61 -13.48 -1.05 -4.45
CA ASP A 61 -12.56 -1.74 -5.35
C ASP A 61 -11.68 -2.78 -4.59
N LEU A 62 -11.72 -2.80 -3.26
CA LEU A 62 -10.91 -3.69 -2.44
C LEU A 62 -11.13 -5.19 -2.76
N PRO A 63 -12.36 -5.69 -2.98
CA PRO A 63 -12.57 -7.08 -3.39
C PRO A 63 -11.90 -7.43 -4.72
N GLU A 64 -11.94 -6.53 -5.69
CA GLU A 64 -11.32 -6.73 -7.00
C GLU A 64 -9.79 -6.73 -6.89
N TYR A 65 -9.22 -5.82 -6.10
CA TYR A 65 -7.79 -5.78 -5.81
C TYR A 65 -7.29 -7.10 -5.19
N THR A 66 -7.98 -7.60 -4.18
CA THR A 66 -7.62 -8.86 -3.53
C THR A 66 -7.72 -10.04 -4.47
N ALA A 67 -8.79 -10.08 -5.29
CA ALA A 67 -8.99 -11.13 -6.30
C ALA A 67 -7.90 -11.10 -7.38
N ALA A 68 -7.42 -9.94 -7.80
CA ALA A 68 -6.31 -9.81 -8.76
C ALA A 68 -5.02 -10.43 -8.21
N ILE A 69 -4.72 -10.24 -6.93
CA ILE A 69 -3.54 -10.83 -6.29
C ILE A 69 -3.70 -12.36 -6.14
N ASP A 70 -4.87 -12.83 -5.72
CA ASP A 70 -5.12 -14.27 -5.57
C ASP A 70 -5.05 -14.98 -6.92
N LYS A 71 -5.58 -14.38 -7.98
CA LYS A 71 -5.42 -14.87 -9.35
C LYS A 71 -3.94 -14.93 -9.78
N ALA A 72 -3.15 -13.92 -9.44
CA ALA A 72 -1.73 -13.90 -9.77
C ALA A 72 -0.96 -15.02 -9.06
N ARG A 73 -1.31 -15.38 -7.83
CA ARG A 73 -0.74 -16.53 -7.11
C ARG A 73 -0.96 -17.85 -7.86
N GLU A 74 -2.12 -18.02 -8.45
CA GLU A 74 -2.45 -19.20 -9.25
C GLU A 74 -1.75 -19.18 -10.61
N GLN A 75 -1.66 -18.02 -11.22
CA GLN A 75 -1.12 -17.85 -12.58
C GLN A 75 0.41 -17.94 -12.63
N TYR A 76 1.10 -17.51 -11.57
CA TYR A 76 2.57 -17.42 -11.49
C TYR A 76 3.14 -18.27 -10.33
N PRO A 77 3.01 -19.61 -10.37
CA PRO A 77 3.41 -20.48 -9.25
C PRO A 77 4.92 -20.48 -8.97
N GLU A 78 5.75 -20.02 -9.92
CA GLU A 78 7.19 -19.87 -9.75
C GLU A 78 7.59 -18.62 -8.95
N LEU A 79 6.67 -17.67 -8.75
CA LEU A 79 6.86 -16.45 -7.99
C LEU A 79 6.02 -16.48 -6.72
N ARG A 80 6.63 -16.26 -5.56
CA ARG A 80 5.88 -16.08 -4.33
C ARG A 80 5.23 -14.69 -4.32
N VAL A 81 3.95 -14.60 -4.70
CA VAL A 81 3.18 -13.37 -4.61
C VAL A 81 2.57 -13.24 -3.21
N VAL A 82 2.84 -12.15 -2.52
CA VAL A 82 2.30 -11.86 -1.18
C VAL A 82 1.38 -10.64 -1.22
N LYS A 83 0.24 -10.77 -0.54
CA LYS A 83 -0.82 -9.77 -0.50
C LYS A 83 -0.54 -8.77 0.60
N GLY A 84 -0.22 -7.55 0.23
CA GLY A 84 0.06 -6.46 1.14
C GLY A 84 -0.82 -5.25 0.91
N MET A 85 -0.76 -4.32 1.84
CA MET A 85 -1.37 -3.01 1.71
C MET A 85 -0.56 -1.97 2.47
N GLU A 86 -0.37 -0.79 1.88
CA GLU A 86 0.25 0.34 2.56
C GLU A 86 -0.84 1.16 3.25
N CYS A 87 -0.86 1.08 4.57
CA CYS A 87 -1.89 1.65 5.42
C CYS A 87 -1.42 2.95 6.08
N GLU A 88 -2.24 3.99 5.99
CA GLU A 88 -2.01 5.21 6.75
C GLU A 88 -2.11 4.94 8.25
N TYR A 89 -1.31 5.65 9.03
CA TYR A 89 -1.47 5.63 10.48
C TYR A 89 -2.69 6.47 10.88
N ILE A 90 -3.83 5.81 10.98
CA ILE A 90 -5.12 6.40 11.36
C ILE A 90 -5.65 5.58 12.54
N PRO A 91 -5.47 6.02 13.79
CA PRO A 91 -5.85 5.24 14.98
C PRO A 91 -7.30 4.76 14.99
N GLU A 92 -8.23 5.57 14.48
CA GLU A 92 -9.64 5.21 14.40
C GLU A 92 -9.95 4.12 13.37
N GLN A 93 -9.03 3.79 12.47
CA GLN A 93 -9.16 2.71 11.48
C GLN A 93 -8.49 1.40 11.92
N GLN A 94 -7.92 1.33 13.11
CA GLN A 94 -7.19 0.14 13.57
C GLN A 94 -8.05 -1.12 13.49
N THR A 95 -9.29 -1.08 13.97
CA THR A 95 -10.21 -2.22 13.93
C THR A 95 -10.46 -2.70 12.50
N TRP A 96 -10.61 -1.78 11.55
CA TRP A 96 -10.78 -2.14 10.15
C TRP A 96 -9.52 -2.82 9.58
N TYR A 97 -8.32 -2.36 9.93
CA TYR A 97 -7.07 -3.02 9.53
C TYR A 97 -6.99 -4.45 10.06
N GLU A 98 -7.35 -4.64 11.32
CA GLU A 98 -7.26 -5.95 11.99
C GLU A 98 -8.36 -6.91 11.51
N ASP A 99 -9.60 -6.48 11.51
CA ASP A 99 -10.75 -7.34 11.25
C ASP A 99 -10.96 -7.59 9.76
N GLU A 100 -10.98 -6.55 8.93
CA GLU A 100 -11.23 -6.72 7.50
C GLU A 100 -9.97 -7.09 6.74
N LEU A 101 -8.89 -6.28 6.80
CA LEU A 101 -7.72 -6.55 5.98
C LEU A 101 -7.03 -7.85 6.41
N LEU A 102 -6.63 -7.97 7.65
CA LEU A 102 -5.95 -9.16 8.13
C LEU A 102 -6.93 -10.32 8.37
N GLY A 103 -8.12 -10.03 8.88
CA GLY A 103 -9.16 -11.00 9.22
C GLY A 103 -9.88 -11.57 8.00
N ASP A 104 -10.67 -10.78 7.30
CA ASP A 104 -11.56 -11.25 6.23
C ASP A 104 -10.83 -11.43 4.89
N TYR A 105 -10.08 -10.40 4.44
CA TYR A 105 -9.36 -10.43 3.17
C TYR A 105 -8.04 -11.20 3.22
N LYS A 106 -7.56 -11.59 4.42
CA LYS A 106 -6.35 -12.40 4.62
C LYS A 106 -5.10 -11.77 3.98
N PHE A 107 -4.88 -10.48 4.22
CA PHE A 107 -3.63 -9.85 3.86
C PHE A 107 -2.48 -10.50 4.63
N ASP A 108 -1.36 -10.77 3.93
CA ASP A 108 -0.18 -11.39 4.54
C ASP A 108 0.60 -10.39 5.40
N TYR A 109 0.55 -9.10 5.05
CA TYR A 109 1.22 -8.03 5.77
C TYR A 109 0.60 -6.66 5.47
N LEU A 110 0.84 -5.72 6.37
CA LEU A 110 0.52 -4.30 6.19
C LEU A 110 1.81 -3.49 6.36
N ILE A 111 1.99 -2.45 5.52
CA ILE A 111 3.04 -1.45 5.67
C ILE A 111 2.42 -0.25 6.35
N GLY A 112 2.96 0.18 7.49
CA GLY A 112 2.54 1.42 8.14
C GLY A 112 3.14 2.63 7.43
N ALA A 113 2.29 3.59 7.08
CA ALA A 113 2.67 4.85 6.44
C ALA A 113 2.14 6.05 7.23
N ALA A 114 2.84 7.16 7.18
CA ALA A 114 2.44 8.43 7.75
C ALA A 114 2.54 9.53 6.68
N HIS A 115 1.71 9.42 5.63
CA HIS A 115 1.62 10.43 4.59
C HIS A 115 0.75 11.62 5.02
N PHE A 116 -0.10 11.41 6.00
CA PHE A 116 -0.96 12.41 6.60
C PHE A 116 -0.86 12.34 8.12
N PHE A 117 -1.04 13.45 8.78
CA PHE A 117 -1.06 13.56 10.24
C PHE A 117 -2.02 14.67 10.67
N LEU A 118 -2.48 14.61 11.92
CA LEU A 118 -3.26 15.68 12.51
C LEU A 118 -2.33 16.78 13.00
N ASP A 119 -2.61 18.02 12.65
CA ASP A 119 -1.91 19.17 13.21
C ASP A 119 -2.48 19.59 14.59
N ALA A 120 -2.01 20.69 15.12
CA ALA A 120 -2.46 21.17 16.43
C ALA A 120 -3.91 21.69 16.47
N ASP A 121 -4.52 21.86 15.31
CA ASP A 121 -5.91 22.29 15.15
C ASP A 121 -6.85 21.10 14.78
N ASP A 122 -6.34 19.85 14.92
CA ASP A 122 -7.00 18.60 14.55
C ASP A 122 -7.36 18.49 13.04
N GLU A 123 -6.61 19.20 12.19
CA GLU A 123 -6.78 19.13 10.73
C GLU A 123 -5.77 18.18 10.10
N TRP A 124 -6.23 17.36 9.14
CA TRP A 124 -5.36 16.44 8.42
C TRP A 124 -4.45 17.17 7.43
N VAL A 125 -3.14 17.04 7.61
CA VAL A 125 -2.10 17.68 6.79
C VAL A 125 -1.26 16.59 6.11
N GLY A 126 -1.07 16.74 4.78
CA GLY A 126 -0.19 15.85 4.02
C GLY A 126 1.29 16.20 4.18
N THR A 127 2.15 15.20 4.17
CA THR A 127 3.62 15.37 4.20
C THR A 127 4.21 15.69 2.83
N TYR A 128 3.40 15.64 1.78
CA TYR A 128 3.81 15.89 0.40
C TYR A 128 3.25 17.21 -0.15
N GLY A 129 3.95 17.79 -1.14
CA GLY A 129 3.36 18.79 -2.03
C GLY A 129 3.65 20.24 -1.73
N GLY A 130 4.73 20.57 -1.03
CA GLY A 130 5.23 21.96 -0.91
C GLY A 130 4.37 22.93 -0.11
N THR A 131 3.28 22.48 0.46
CA THR A 131 2.40 23.24 1.37
C THR A 131 2.74 22.99 2.83
N THR A 132 3.60 22.02 3.11
CA THR A 132 3.97 21.65 4.47
C THR A 132 4.85 22.73 5.09
N SER A 133 4.33 23.47 6.04
CA SER A 133 5.09 24.50 6.76
C SER A 133 6.16 23.86 7.66
N ALA A 134 7.18 24.65 8.04
CA ALA A 134 8.16 24.20 9.02
C ALA A 134 7.51 23.79 10.36
N LYS A 135 6.42 24.48 10.76
CA LYS A 135 5.62 24.13 11.94
C LYS A 135 5.00 22.75 11.78
N ALA A 136 4.35 22.45 10.66
CA ALA A 136 3.74 21.17 10.38
C ALA A 136 4.77 20.02 10.35
N LEU A 137 5.98 20.24 9.84
CA LEU A 137 7.05 19.25 9.88
C LEU A 137 7.52 18.91 11.30
N VAL A 138 7.57 19.91 12.19
CA VAL A 138 7.88 19.70 13.60
C VAL A 138 6.76 18.90 14.29
N GLU A 139 5.51 19.25 14.02
CA GLU A 139 4.33 18.54 14.54
C GLU A 139 4.30 17.08 14.05
N PHE A 140 4.58 16.85 12.77
CA PHE A 140 4.72 15.49 12.23
C PHE A 140 5.80 14.68 12.95
N GLY A 141 6.98 15.27 13.20
CA GLY A 141 8.03 14.61 13.97
C GLY A 141 7.61 14.23 15.40
N ASN A 142 6.76 15.04 16.02
CA ASN A 142 6.22 14.74 17.35
C ASN A 142 5.12 13.65 17.31
N TYR A 143 4.37 13.56 16.20
CA TYR A 143 3.29 12.58 16.02
C TYR A 143 3.81 11.16 15.77
N THR A 144 4.94 11.04 15.11
CA THR A 144 5.52 9.74 14.69
C THR A 144 6.50 9.12 15.70
N VAL A 145 6.73 9.74 16.84
CA VAL A 145 7.62 9.26 17.93
C VAL A 145 6.79 8.56 19.05
#